data_921e39284480b2bd937216d8ab56f526
#
_entry.id   921e39284480b2bd937216d8ab56f526
#
_cell.length_a   1.000
_cell.length_b   1.000
_cell.length_c   1.000
_cell.angle_alpha   90.00
_cell.angle_beta   90.00
_cell.angle_gamma   90.00
#
_symmetry.space_group_name_H-M   'P 1'
#
loop_
_entity.id
_entity.type
_entity.pdbx_description
1 polymer ?
#
loop_
_entity_poly.entity_id
_entity_poly.type
_entity_poly.pdbx_seq_one_letter_code
_entity_poly.pdbx_strand_id
1 'polypeptide(L)'
;MECDVTNPQSVRAAFDAVVSAFGGVDIVVSNAGAAWQGAIGHVDDETLRKSFELNFWAHQAVAQHAVRIMLAQGTFGCLLFNTSKQAVNPGKDFGPYGLPKAATLFLVKQYALDHGKDGIRANAVNADRIRSGLLTGEMVAARSKARGVSEADYMAGNLLKREVTAEDVAEAFVYLATASKTTAAVVTVDGGNIEASLR
;
A
#
# COMPACT_ATOMS: atom_id res chain seq x y z
N MET A 1 -1.54 -8.74 -18.46
CA MET A 1 -1.43 -7.42 -19.12
C MET A 1 -0.54 -6.54 -18.27
N GLU A 2 0.41 -5.85 -18.89
CA GLU A 2 1.25 -4.85 -18.23
C GLU A 2 0.45 -3.55 -18.03
N CYS A 3 0.63 -2.90 -16.86
CA CYS A 3 0.00 -1.63 -16.55
C CYS A 3 0.98 -0.74 -15.78
N ASP A 4 1.38 0.36 -16.38
CA ASP A 4 2.08 1.44 -15.67
C ASP A 4 1.06 2.30 -14.94
N VAL A 5 1.02 2.17 -13.63
CA VAL A 5 0.05 2.88 -12.77
C VAL A 5 0.32 4.39 -12.67
N THR A 6 1.49 4.86 -13.11
CA THR A 6 1.81 6.29 -13.18
C THR A 6 1.36 6.93 -14.50
N ASN A 7 0.93 6.12 -15.46
CA ASN A 7 0.42 6.58 -16.75
C ASN A 7 -1.11 6.46 -16.78
N PRO A 8 -1.87 7.58 -16.81
CA PRO A 8 -3.34 7.54 -16.81
C PRO A 8 -3.96 6.77 -17.97
N GLN A 9 -3.31 6.79 -19.16
CA GLN A 9 -3.80 6.06 -20.33
C GLN A 9 -3.61 4.53 -20.13
N SER A 10 -2.48 4.12 -19.54
CA SER A 10 -2.22 2.72 -19.20
C SER A 10 -3.22 2.19 -18.16
N VAL A 11 -3.50 2.96 -17.11
CA VAL A 11 -4.52 2.61 -16.10
C VAL A 11 -5.87 2.45 -16.75
N ARG A 12 -6.30 3.41 -17.59
CA ARG A 12 -7.58 3.35 -18.30
C ARG A 12 -7.67 2.11 -19.18
N ALA A 13 -6.67 1.87 -20.03
CA ALA A 13 -6.64 0.72 -20.93
C ALA A 13 -6.69 -0.61 -20.15
N ALA A 14 -6.06 -0.68 -18.97
CA ALA A 14 -6.12 -1.85 -18.11
C ALA A 14 -7.54 -2.12 -17.61
N PHE A 15 -8.24 -1.10 -17.12
CA PHE A 15 -9.62 -1.25 -16.67
C PHE A 15 -10.58 -1.57 -17.82
N ASP A 16 -10.43 -0.92 -18.99
CA ASP A 16 -11.25 -1.18 -20.18
C ASP A 16 -11.11 -2.64 -20.63
N ALA A 17 -9.88 -3.19 -20.60
CA ALA A 17 -9.64 -4.59 -20.95
C ALA A 17 -10.23 -5.57 -19.91
N VAL A 18 -10.16 -5.27 -18.61
CA VAL A 18 -10.77 -6.10 -17.55
C VAL A 18 -12.29 -6.09 -17.70
N VAL A 19 -12.90 -4.92 -17.89
CA VAL A 19 -14.36 -4.80 -18.10
C VAL A 19 -14.79 -5.55 -19.36
N SER A 20 -14.04 -5.44 -20.46
CA SER A 20 -14.34 -6.18 -21.69
C SER A 20 -14.25 -7.70 -21.50
N ALA A 21 -13.30 -8.18 -20.72
CA ALA A 21 -13.08 -9.62 -20.53
C ALA A 21 -14.01 -10.27 -19.50
N PHE A 22 -14.36 -9.53 -18.43
CA PHE A 22 -15.05 -10.06 -17.25
C PHE A 22 -16.38 -9.38 -16.94
N GLY A 23 -16.74 -8.31 -17.67
CA GLY A 23 -17.99 -7.57 -17.50
C GLY A 23 -17.95 -6.51 -16.40
N GLY A 24 -16.90 -6.45 -15.60
CA GLY A 24 -16.80 -5.47 -14.51
C GLY A 24 -15.62 -5.69 -13.58
N VAL A 25 -15.67 -4.97 -12.42
CA VAL A 25 -14.64 -5.02 -11.37
C VAL A 25 -15.31 -4.98 -10.00
N ASP A 26 -15.03 -5.96 -9.15
CA ASP A 26 -15.60 -6.05 -7.80
C ASP A 26 -14.56 -5.77 -6.71
N ILE A 27 -13.32 -6.21 -6.90
CA ILE A 27 -12.23 -6.07 -5.94
C ILE A 27 -11.00 -5.52 -6.66
N VAL A 28 -10.42 -4.45 -6.11
CA VAL A 28 -9.16 -3.89 -6.59
C VAL A 28 -8.15 -3.84 -5.47
N VAL A 29 -6.97 -4.44 -5.71
CA VAL A 29 -5.81 -4.34 -4.83
C VAL A 29 -4.80 -3.36 -5.44
N SER A 30 -4.70 -2.18 -4.87
CA SER A 30 -3.72 -1.16 -5.25
C SER A 30 -2.44 -1.36 -4.44
N ASN A 31 -1.45 -2.03 -5.06
CA ASN A 31 -0.23 -2.50 -4.38
C ASN A 31 1.06 -1.87 -4.91
N ALA A 32 1.08 -1.37 -6.14
CA ALA A 32 2.30 -0.83 -6.76
C ALA A 32 2.93 0.28 -5.90
N GLY A 33 4.25 0.25 -5.77
CA GLY A 33 4.97 1.24 -4.98
C GLY A 33 6.48 1.04 -5.04
N ALA A 34 7.22 2.09 -4.71
CA ALA A 34 8.66 2.06 -4.55
C ALA A 34 9.09 3.00 -3.40
N ALA A 35 10.24 2.72 -2.79
CA ALA A 35 10.74 3.52 -1.69
C ALA A 35 11.94 4.37 -2.13
N TRP A 36 11.81 5.67 -1.98
CA TRP A 36 12.91 6.62 -2.04
C TRP A 36 13.29 7.06 -0.63
N GLN A 37 14.56 7.30 -0.43
CA GLN A 37 15.12 7.71 0.86
C GLN A 37 15.84 9.06 0.72
N GLY A 38 15.89 9.80 1.80
CA GLY A 38 16.59 11.07 1.92
C GLY A 38 16.08 11.86 3.12
N ALA A 39 16.97 12.59 3.77
CA ALA A 39 16.58 13.52 4.83
C ALA A 39 15.67 14.59 4.22
N ILE A 40 14.48 14.79 4.80
CA ILE A 40 13.43 15.60 4.17
C ILE A 40 13.83 17.06 3.87
N GLY A 41 14.75 17.61 4.64
CA GLY A 41 15.29 18.95 4.40
C GLY A 41 16.38 19.04 3.30
N HIS A 42 16.78 17.91 2.71
CA HIS A 42 17.85 17.82 1.73
C HIS A 42 17.51 17.01 0.48
N VAL A 43 16.41 16.24 0.52
CA VAL A 43 15.93 15.49 -0.66
C VAL A 43 15.55 16.49 -1.76
N ASP A 44 15.91 16.16 -3.00
CA ASP A 44 15.53 16.97 -4.14
C ASP A 44 14.04 16.86 -4.47
N ASP A 45 13.50 17.92 -5.06
CA ASP A 45 12.08 18.01 -5.41
C ASP A 45 11.64 16.95 -6.42
N GLU A 46 12.52 16.52 -7.31
CA GLU A 46 12.23 15.50 -8.32
C GLU A 46 11.98 14.15 -7.67
N THR A 47 12.85 13.75 -6.75
CA THR A 47 12.69 12.50 -5.96
C THR A 47 11.39 12.53 -5.16
N LEU A 48 11.07 13.65 -4.52
CA LEU A 48 9.84 13.78 -3.75
C LEU A 48 8.60 13.67 -4.65
N ARG A 49 8.60 14.38 -5.81
CA ARG A 49 7.51 14.31 -6.80
C ARG A 49 7.33 12.91 -7.35
N LYS A 50 8.39 12.21 -7.76
CA LYS A 50 8.34 10.82 -8.22
C LYS A 50 7.73 9.88 -7.17
N SER A 51 8.08 10.09 -5.91
CA SER A 51 7.52 9.29 -4.83
C SER A 51 6.02 9.55 -4.63
N PHE A 52 5.58 10.79 -4.68
CA PHE A 52 4.15 11.13 -4.62
C PHE A 52 3.39 10.59 -5.84
N GLU A 53 3.99 10.66 -7.04
CA GLU A 53 3.37 10.14 -8.26
C GLU A 53 3.04 8.67 -8.14
N LEU A 54 4.01 7.84 -7.72
CA LEU A 54 3.80 6.40 -7.61
C LEU A 54 3.05 5.99 -6.33
N ASN A 55 3.39 6.58 -5.17
CA ASN A 55 2.88 6.09 -3.88
C ASN A 55 1.59 6.80 -3.41
N PHE A 56 1.09 7.80 -4.16
CA PHE A 56 -0.17 8.48 -3.88
C PHE A 56 -1.03 8.65 -5.13
N TRP A 57 -0.58 9.39 -6.15
CA TRP A 57 -1.39 9.70 -7.33
C TRP A 57 -1.78 8.47 -8.13
N ALA A 58 -0.89 7.47 -8.25
CA ALA A 58 -1.20 6.20 -8.88
C ALA A 58 -2.31 5.45 -8.13
N HIS A 59 -2.25 5.41 -6.79
CA HIS A 59 -3.31 4.80 -5.97
C HIS A 59 -4.64 5.53 -6.14
N GLN A 60 -4.62 6.87 -6.18
CA GLN A 60 -5.80 7.70 -6.43
C GLN A 60 -6.39 7.42 -7.82
N ALA A 61 -5.57 7.38 -8.87
CA ALA A 61 -6.02 7.13 -10.23
C ALA A 61 -6.67 5.74 -10.37
N VAL A 62 -6.02 4.70 -9.84
CA VAL A 62 -6.55 3.33 -9.84
C VAL A 62 -7.89 3.25 -9.09
N ALA A 63 -7.96 3.81 -7.89
CA ALA A 63 -9.19 3.79 -7.09
C ALA A 63 -10.33 4.57 -7.75
N GLN A 64 -10.04 5.73 -8.36
CA GLN A 64 -11.05 6.54 -9.04
C GLN A 64 -11.65 5.81 -10.26
N HIS A 65 -10.82 5.11 -11.05
CA HIS A 65 -11.32 4.29 -12.16
C HIS A 65 -12.18 3.14 -11.66
N ALA A 66 -11.73 2.42 -10.63
CA ALA A 66 -12.48 1.32 -10.02
C ALA A 66 -13.85 1.79 -9.51
N VAL A 67 -13.91 2.88 -8.74
CA VAL A 67 -15.17 3.41 -8.20
C VAL A 67 -16.15 3.78 -9.29
N ARG A 68 -15.71 4.43 -10.39
CA ARG A 68 -16.59 4.76 -11.53
C ARG A 68 -17.24 3.52 -12.13
N ILE A 69 -16.48 2.43 -12.27
CA ILE A 69 -16.99 1.16 -12.78
C ILE A 69 -17.96 0.53 -11.78
N MET A 70 -17.58 0.44 -10.51
CA MET A 70 -18.40 -0.14 -9.44
C MET A 70 -19.74 0.60 -9.30
N LEU A 71 -19.75 1.94 -9.37
CA LEU A 71 -20.98 2.74 -9.36
C LEU A 71 -21.85 2.47 -10.60
N ALA A 72 -21.24 2.34 -11.79
CA ALA A 72 -21.98 2.03 -13.02
C ALA A 72 -22.55 0.61 -13.01
N GLN A 73 -21.88 -0.35 -12.35
CA GLN A 73 -22.37 -1.72 -12.15
C GLN A 73 -23.57 -1.76 -11.19
N GLY A 74 -23.69 -0.83 -10.26
CA GLY A 74 -24.69 -0.85 -9.19
C GLY A 74 -24.54 -2.02 -8.22
N THR A 75 -23.33 -2.61 -8.15
CA THR A 75 -22.97 -3.73 -7.27
C THR A 75 -22.06 -3.25 -6.14
N PHE A 76 -21.87 -4.12 -5.15
CA PHE A 76 -20.90 -3.86 -4.08
C PHE A 76 -19.47 -3.87 -4.63
N GLY A 77 -18.60 -3.04 -4.03
CA GLY A 77 -17.19 -2.96 -4.42
C GLY A 77 -16.23 -3.00 -3.23
N CYS A 78 -14.97 -3.32 -3.50
CA CYS A 78 -13.92 -3.34 -2.48
C CYS A 78 -12.60 -2.79 -3.02
N LEU A 79 -12.14 -1.69 -2.40
CA LEU A 79 -10.83 -1.10 -2.65
C LEU A 79 -9.88 -1.50 -1.51
N LEU A 80 -8.75 -2.07 -1.86
CA LEU A 80 -7.72 -2.50 -0.93
C LEU A 80 -6.39 -1.84 -1.28
N PHE A 81 -5.74 -1.23 -0.28
CA PHE A 81 -4.52 -0.47 -0.50
C PHE A 81 -3.36 -1.06 0.31
N ASN A 82 -2.23 -1.27 -0.36
CA ASN A 82 -0.99 -1.57 0.33
C ASN A 82 -0.32 -0.27 0.77
N THR A 83 -0.33 -0.02 2.06
CA THR A 83 0.33 1.11 2.68
C THR A 83 1.63 0.66 3.37
N SER A 84 2.04 1.29 4.42
CA SER A 84 3.28 0.95 5.12
C SER A 84 3.21 1.45 6.55
N LYS A 85 3.98 0.83 7.45
CA LYS A 85 4.20 1.43 8.77
C LYS A 85 4.75 2.85 8.69
N GLN A 86 5.47 3.20 7.62
CA GLN A 86 5.97 4.56 7.39
C GLN A 86 4.84 5.59 7.20
N ALA A 87 3.62 5.14 6.93
CA ALA A 87 2.44 6.01 6.89
C ALA A 87 2.01 6.53 8.27
N VAL A 88 2.39 5.84 9.34
CA VAL A 88 1.96 6.13 10.72
C VAL A 88 3.12 6.41 11.67
N ASN A 89 4.30 5.86 11.39
CA ASN A 89 5.49 6.02 12.23
C ASN A 89 6.73 6.29 11.35
N PRO A 90 7.18 7.55 11.29
CA PRO A 90 8.25 7.94 10.39
C PRO A 90 9.59 7.29 10.77
N GLY A 91 10.27 6.72 9.81
CA GLY A 91 11.67 6.29 9.94
C GLY A 91 12.63 7.39 9.51
N LYS A 92 13.83 7.40 10.08
CA LYS A 92 14.89 8.32 9.65
C LYS A 92 15.15 8.16 8.16
N ASP A 93 15.22 9.28 7.45
CA ASP A 93 15.45 9.38 6.00
C ASP A 93 14.35 8.75 5.11
N PHE A 94 13.20 8.36 5.68
CA PHE A 94 12.06 7.80 4.94
C PHE A 94 10.94 8.81 4.64
N GLY A 95 11.17 10.11 4.86
CA GLY A 95 10.19 11.16 4.55
C GLY A 95 9.63 11.09 3.12
N PRO A 96 10.47 10.97 2.09
CA PRO A 96 10.00 10.87 0.70
C PRO A 96 9.03 9.71 0.44
N TYR A 97 9.20 8.59 1.15
CA TYR A 97 8.30 7.44 1.05
C TYR A 97 7.11 7.52 2.03
N GLY A 98 7.36 7.92 3.27
CA GLY A 98 6.33 7.96 4.32
C GLY A 98 5.22 8.96 4.06
N LEU A 99 5.56 10.16 3.57
CA LEU A 99 4.58 11.23 3.31
C LEU A 99 3.49 10.80 2.32
N PRO A 100 3.79 10.31 1.10
CA PRO A 100 2.75 9.85 0.19
C PRO A 100 2.00 8.62 0.72
N LYS A 101 2.64 7.71 1.48
CA LYS A 101 1.93 6.59 2.12
C LYS A 101 0.98 7.05 3.23
N ALA A 102 1.31 8.11 3.98
CA ALA A 102 0.40 8.73 4.93
C ALA A 102 -0.81 9.38 4.23
N ALA A 103 -0.57 10.07 3.11
CA ALA A 103 -1.63 10.62 2.27
C ALA A 103 -2.54 9.51 1.71
N THR A 104 -1.96 8.38 1.26
CA THR A 104 -2.72 7.23 0.79
C THR A 104 -3.52 6.57 1.91
N LEU A 105 -3.01 6.51 3.13
CA LEU A 105 -3.75 6.01 4.28
C LEU A 105 -4.97 6.90 4.61
N PHE A 106 -4.83 8.22 4.49
CA PHE A 106 -5.96 9.14 4.62
C PHE A 106 -6.97 8.95 3.48
N LEU A 107 -6.49 8.79 2.24
CA LEU A 107 -7.30 8.54 1.05
C LEU A 107 -8.23 7.32 1.21
N VAL A 108 -7.75 6.24 1.83
CA VAL A 108 -8.56 5.04 2.12
C VAL A 108 -9.79 5.39 2.97
N LYS A 109 -9.60 6.19 4.01
CA LYS A 109 -10.70 6.63 4.88
C LYS A 109 -11.66 7.53 4.13
N GLN A 110 -11.15 8.39 3.24
CA GLN A 110 -11.98 9.27 2.43
C GLN A 110 -12.85 8.48 1.45
N TYR A 111 -12.29 7.47 0.75
CA TYR A 111 -13.08 6.59 -0.11
C TYR A 111 -14.16 5.82 0.67
N ALA A 112 -13.84 5.33 1.86
CA ALA A 112 -14.81 4.65 2.71
C ALA A 112 -15.96 5.58 3.13
N LEU A 113 -15.64 6.84 3.46
CA LEU A 113 -16.62 7.85 3.85
C LEU A 113 -17.54 8.25 2.69
N ASP A 114 -16.95 8.52 1.54
CA ASP A 114 -17.69 9.07 0.38
C ASP A 114 -18.56 8.01 -0.30
N HIS A 115 -18.10 6.75 -0.37
CA HIS A 115 -18.71 5.68 -1.15
C HIS A 115 -19.25 4.49 -0.35
N GLY A 116 -19.16 4.53 0.98
CA GLY A 116 -19.73 3.47 1.82
C GLY A 116 -21.23 3.29 1.66
N LYS A 117 -21.97 4.39 1.45
CA LYS A 117 -23.42 4.39 1.15
C LYS A 117 -23.76 3.69 -0.17
N ASP A 118 -22.81 3.68 -1.11
CA ASP A 118 -22.95 3.04 -2.42
C ASP A 118 -22.52 1.55 -2.38
N GLY A 119 -22.23 1.02 -1.19
CA GLY A 119 -21.78 -0.35 -0.99
C GLY A 119 -20.31 -0.60 -1.34
N ILE A 120 -19.51 0.46 -1.55
CA ILE A 120 -18.08 0.34 -1.85
C ILE A 120 -17.28 0.50 -0.56
N ARG A 121 -16.53 -0.54 -0.20
CA ARG A 121 -15.65 -0.57 0.96
C ARG A 121 -14.22 -0.16 0.56
N ALA A 122 -13.51 0.51 1.44
CA ALA A 122 -12.11 0.83 1.26
C ALA A 122 -11.32 0.52 2.54
N ASN A 123 -10.27 -0.27 2.42
CA ASN A 123 -9.44 -0.70 3.55
C ASN A 123 -7.95 -0.71 3.16
N ALA A 124 -7.08 -0.75 4.15
CA ALA A 124 -5.64 -0.79 3.96
C ALA A 124 -4.97 -1.92 4.73
N VAL A 125 -3.83 -2.37 4.21
CA VAL A 125 -2.87 -3.20 4.93
C VAL A 125 -1.60 -2.37 5.13
N ASN A 126 -1.13 -2.28 6.38
CA ASN A 126 0.19 -1.74 6.72
C ASN A 126 1.15 -2.90 6.91
N ALA A 127 2.17 -2.99 6.07
CA ALA A 127 3.23 -4.00 6.20
C ALA A 127 4.56 -3.38 6.64
N ASP A 128 5.42 -4.19 7.27
CA ASP A 128 6.80 -3.82 7.58
C ASP A 128 7.78 -4.92 7.22
N ARG A 129 8.90 -4.54 6.61
CA ARG A 129 10.06 -5.42 6.31
C ARG A 129 9.71 -6.68 5.53
N ILE A 130 8.98 -6.54 4.43
CA ILE A 130 8.68 -7.66 3.55
C ILE A 130 9.76 -7.76 2.46
N ARG A 131 10.39 -8.93 2.29
CA ARG A 131 11.31 -9.18 1.17
C ARG A 131 10.54 -9.06 -0.14
N SER A 132 11.03 -8.18 -1.01
CA SER A 132 10.37 -7.85 -2.28
C SER A 132 11.33 -7.06 -3.16
N GLY A 133 10.89 -6.63 -4.33
CA GLY A 133 11.64 -5.66 -5.14
C GLY A 133 11.89 -4.33 -4.42
N LEU A 134 11.10 -3.99 -3.40
CA LEU A 134 11.25 -2.79 -2.58
C LEU A 134 12.25 -2.98 -1.41
N LEU A 135 12.38 -4.19 -0.90
CA LEU A 135 13.35 -4.57 0.14
C LEU A 135 14.16 -5.77 -0.34
N THR A 136 15.22 -5.49 -1.11
CA THR A 136 16.09 -6.52 -1.68
C THR A 136 17.02 -7.15 -0.63
N GLY A 137 17.58 -8.32 -0.95
CA GLY A 137 18.56 -8.98 -0.10
C GLY A 137 19.78 -8.08 0.21
N GLU A 138 20.26 -7.31 -0.77
CA GLU A 138 21.34 -6.35 -0.57
C GLU A 138 20.98 -5.26 0.42
N MET A 139 19.76 -4.74 0.36
CA MET A 139 19.26 -3.76 1.32
C MET A 139 19.13 -4.35 2.73
N VAL A 140 18.68 -5.61 2.85
CA VAL A 140 18.62 -6.32 4.13
C VAL A 140 20.01 -6.46 4.71
N ALA A 141 21.00 -6.94 3.93
CA ALA A 141 22.39 -7.08 4.35
C ALA A 141 22.99 -5.74 4.81
N ALA A 142 22.80 -4.67 4.04
CA ALA A 142 23.31 -3.34 4.39
C ALA A 142 22.69 -2.81 5.69
N ARG A 143 21.37 -2.97 5.86
CA ARG A 143 20.63 -2.47 7.02
C ARG A 143 20.90 -3.28 8.30
N SER A 144 21.05 -4.60 8.20
CA SER A 144 21.42 -5.47 9.32
C SER A 144 22.84 -5.14 9.80
N LYS A 145 23.78 -5.00 8.87
CA LYS A 145 25.16 -4.58 9.17
C LYS A 145 25.22 -3.22 9.89
N ALA A 146 24.47 -2.24 9.37
CA ALA A 146 24.40 -0.90 9.98
C ALA A 146 23.84 -0.89 11.42
N ARG A 147 23.07 -1.93 11.79
CA ARG A 147 22.50 -2.12 13.14
C ARG A 147 23.29 -3.10 14.00
N GLY A 148 24.35 -3.72 13.47
CA GLY A 148 25.15 -4.71 14.19
C GLY A 148 24.41 -6.00 14.54
N VAL A 149 23.42 -6.39 13.72
CA VAL A 149 22.62 -7.61 13.92
C VAL A 149 22.70 -8.52 12.69
N SER A 150 22.33 -9.79 12.83
CA SER A 150 22.21 -10.70 11.69
C SER A 150 21.03 -10.27 10.78
N GLU A 151 21.02 -10.72 9.51
CA GLU A 151 19.89 -10.50 8.61
C GLU A 151 18.61 -11.12 9.17
N ALA A 152 18.71 -12.32 9.75
CA ALA A 152 17.59 -12.99 10.38
C ALA A 152 17.01 -12.18 11.56
N ASP A 153 17.87 -11.67 12.44
CA ASP A 153 17.44 -10.82 13.56
C ASP A 153 16.86 -9.49 13.08
N TYR A 154 17.42 -8.93 12.00
CA TYR A 154 16.88 -7.72 11.39
C TYR A 154 15.46 -7.94 10.86
N MET A 155 15.21 -9.04 10.13
CA MET A 155 13.90 -9.37 9.57
C MET A 155 12.91 -9.81 10.65
N ALA A 156 13.38 -10.50 11.70
CA ALA A 156 12.60 -10.94 12.85
C ALA A 156 12.52 -9.91 14.00
N GLY A 157 12.87 -8.65 13.75
CA GLY A 157 12.86 -7.56 14.73
C GLY A 157 11.46 -7.09 15.12
N ASN A 158 10.61 -8.01 15.57
CA ASN A 158 9.24 -7.80 16.01
C ASN A 158 8.94 -8.68 17.25
N LEU A 159 7.74 -8.59 17.83
CA LEU A 159 7.37 -9.35 19.03
C LEU A 159 7.34 -10.86 18.82
N LEU A 160 6.89 -11.31 17.64
CA LEU A 160 6.80 -12.74 17.33
C LEU A 160 8.17 -13.35 17.05
N LYS A 161 9.23 -12.54 16.90
CA LYS A 161 10.59 -13.01 16.54
C LYS A 161 10.62 -13.87 15.28
N ARG A 162 9.80 -13.50 14.31
CA ARG A 162 9.66 -14.17 13.01
C ARG A 162 9.70 -13.15 11.89
N GLU A 163 10.26 -13.55 10.78
CA GLU A 163 10.13 -12.80 9.53
C GLU A 163 8.67 -12.79 9.08
N VAL A 164 8.18 -11.63 8.63
CA VAL A 164 6.88 -11.49 8.01
C VAL A 164 7.04 -11.63 6.50
N THR A 165 6.22 -12.46 5.89
CA THR A 165 6.31 -12.80 4.47
C THR A 165 5.25 -12.08 3.63
N ALA A 166 5.36 -12.17 2.31
CA ALA A 166 4.35 -11.65 1.40
C ALA A 166 3.02 -12.39 1.54
N GLU A 167 3.08 -13.68 1.88
CA GLU A 167 1.91 -14.52 2.13
C GLU A 167 1.13 -14.05 3.35
N ASP A 168 1.81 -13.70 4.45
CA ASP A 168 1.17 -13.13 5.64
C ASP A 168 0.40 -11.84 5.31
N VAL A 169 0.98 -11.00 4.45
CA VAL A 169 0.33 -9.77 3.96
C VAL A 169 -0.86 -10.10 3.07
N ALA A 170 -0.73 -11.09 2.19
CA ALA A 170 -1.80 -11.52 1.30
C ALA A 170 -3.02 -12.07 2.06
N GLU A 171 -2.80 -12.80 3.17
CA GLU A 171 -3.88 -13.27 4.05
C GLU A 171 -4.73 -12.10 4.60
N ALA A 172 -4.10 -10.99 4.97
CA ALA A 172 -4.82 -9.79 5.42
C ALA A 172 -5.65 -9.18 4.28
N PHE A 173 -5.15 -9.18 3.05
CA PHE A 173 -5.93 -8.74 1.88
C PHE A 173 -7.13 -9.66 1.61
N VAL A 174 -6.97 -10.98 1.71
CA VAL A 174 -8.07 -11.95 1.56
C VAL A 174 -9.13 -11.72 2.63
N TYR A 175 -8.72 -11.53 3.89
CA TYR A 175 -9.65 -11.18 4.96
C TYR A 175 -10.44 -9.91 4.65
N LEU A 176 -9.78 -8.82 4.28
CA LEU A 176 -10.43 -7.54 3.97
C LEU A 176 -11.31 -7.61 2.71
N ALA A 177 -10.96 -8.44 1.73
CA ALA A 177 -11.78 -8.68 0.55
C ALA A 177 -13.13 -9.33 0.92
N THR A 178 -13.12 -10.29 1.83
CA THR A 178 -14.30 -11.09 2.23
C THR A 178 -15.08 -10.51 3.40
N ALA A 179 -14.48 -9.66 4.24
CA ALA A 179 -15.09 -9.06 5.44
C ALA A 179 -16.12 -7.98 5.07
N SER A 180 -17.33 -8.37 4.71
CA SER A 180 -18.39 -7.53 4.11
C SER A 180 -18.85 -6.34 4.96
N LYS A 181 -18.56 -6.32 6.25
CA LYS A 181 -18.90 -5.24 7.19
C LYS A 181 -17.70 -4.42 7.66
N THR A 182 -16.54 -4.60 7.02
CA THR A 182 -15.29 -3.92 7.37
C THR A 182 -14.97 -2.87 6.31
N THR A 183 -14.93 -1.60 6.68
CA THR A 183 -14.50 -0.47 5.85
C THR A 183 -13.76 0.56 6.70
N ALA A 184 -12.94 1.42 6.10
CA ALA A 184 -12.05 2.37 6.75
C ALA A 184 -11.03 1.73 7.73
N ALA A 185 -10.88 0.41 7.68
CA ALA A 185 -9.99 -0.33 8.55
C ALA A 185 -8.56 -0.35 8.01
N VAL A 186 -7.62 -0.44 8.94
CA VAL A 186 -6.21 -0.64 8.66
C VAL A 186 -5.75 -1.88 9.42
N VAL A 187 -5.36 -2.91 8.69
CA VAL A 187 -4.78 -4.12 9.28
C VAL A 187 -3.27 -4.02 9.21
N THR A 188 -2.61 -4.14 10.36
CA THR A 188 -1.15 -4.10 10.41
C THR A 188 -0.60 -5.53 10.44
N VAL A 189 0.33 -5.82 9.52
CA VAL A 189 1.03 -7.11 9.38
C VAL A 189 2.52 -6.86 9.50
N ASP A 190 3.03 -6.92 10.74
CA ASP A 190 4.41 -6.58 11.08
C ASP A 190 5.01 -7.45 12.20
N GLY A 191 4.31 -8.50 12.59
CA GLY A 191 4.71 -9.39 13.69
C GLY A 191 4.69 -8.71 15.07
N GLY A 192 3.98 -7.59 15.21
CA GLY A 192 3.92 -6.81 16.44
C GLY A 192 5.14 -5.88 16.62
N ASN A 193 5.47 -5.06 15.64
CA ASN A 193 6.48 -4.02 15.78
C ASN A 193 5.93 -2.82 16.55
N ILE A 194 5.92 -2.91 17.89
CA ILE A 194 5.33 -1.90 18.79
C ILE A 194 5.98 -0.52 18.63
N GLU A 195 7.28 -0.46 18.34
CA GLU A 195 7.98 0.81 18.10
C GLU A 195 7.43 1.57 16.89
N ALA A 196 6.77 0.84 15.98
CA ALA A 196 6.10 1.38 14.82
C ALA A 196 4.58 1.56 15.01
N SER A 197 4.05 1.38 16.21
CA SER A 197 2.64 1.56 16.52
C SER A 197 2.23 3.04 16.49
N LEU A 198 0.97 3.29 16.21
CA LEU A 198 0.35 4.61 16.38
C LEU A 198 0.50 5.06 17.84
N ARG A 199 0.95 6.28 18.04
CA ARG A 199 1.02 6.96 19.33
C ARG A 199 -0.04 8.03 19.41
#